data_fb009d1252392377ca956ffef5a435cc
#
_entry.id   fb009d1252392377ca956ffef5a435cc
#
_cell.length_a   1.000
_cell.length_b   1.000
_cell.length_c   1.000
_cell.angle_alpha   90.00
_cell.angle_beta   90.00
_cell.angle_gamma   90.00
#
_symmetry.space_group_name_H-M   'P 1'
#
loop_
_entity.id
_entity.type
_entity.pdbx_description
1 polymer ?
#
loop_
_entity_poly.entity_id
_entity_poly.type
_entity_poly.pdbx_seq_one_letter_code
_entity_poly.pdbx_strand_id
1 'polypeptide(L)'
;MARRLELWFTTNSFKRTLFTHNSILTLDNNETLRIDESFMRMALKEAEKAGANGEIPIGAVVVCKGRIISRAHNLTETLHDVTAHAEMQAITAAANMLGGKYLTDCTLYVTVEPCVMCAGALGWSQIPRVVFGASDEKRGFLRYAPNALHPKTTVTSGILEEECRTIMQEFFKGKR
;
A
#
# COMPACT_ATOMS: atom_id res chain seq x y z
N MET A 1 -53.44 29.55 40.58
CA MET A 1 -54.27 30.40 39.69
C MET A 1 -53.83 30.11 38.24
N ALA A 2 -54.79 29.59 37.50
CA ALA A 2 -54.69 29.20 36.12
C ALA A 2 -54.62 30.39 35.14
N ARG A 3 -53.99 30.13 33.97
CA ARG A 3 -54.54 30.51 32.66
C ARG A 3 -53.55 29.94 31.59
N ARG A 4 -54.02 28.93 31.06
CA ARG A 4 -54.17 28.46 29.64
C ARG A 4 -54.27 29.63 28.65
N LEU A 5 -53.53 29.52 27.53
CA LEU A 5 -53.96 29.96 26.20
C LEU A 5 -53.33 29.12 25.12
N GLU A 6 -54.22 28.58 24.34
CA GLU A 6 -54.05 27.67 23.24
C GLU A 6 -53.65 28.37 21.94
N LEU A 7 -52.99 27.58 21.11
CA LEU A 7 -53.13 27.44 19.64
C LEU A 7 -53.06 28.67 18.73
N TRP A 8 -52.10 28.63 17.81
CA TRP A 8 -52.42 28.77 16.38
C TRP A 8 -51.45 27.96 15.54
N PHE A 9 -52.02 26.98 14.81
CA PHE A 9 -51.39 26.26 13.71
C PHE A 9 -51.21 27.21 12.52
N THR A 10 -50.03 27.24 11.92
CA THR A 10 -49.92 27.44 10.49
C THR A 10 -48.78 26.55 9.94
N THR A 11 -49.23 25.63 9.15
CA THR A 11 -48.49 24.79 8.23
C THR A 11 -47.56 25.63 7.37
N ASN A 12 -46.25 25.37 7.44
CA ASN A 12 -45.39 25.61 6.29
C ASN A 12 -44.35 24.53 6.19
N SER A 13 -44.55 23.69 5.16
CA SER A 13 -43.77 22.57 4.76
C SER A 13 -42.40 23.06 4.29
N PHE A 14 -41.41 23.13 5.17
CA PHE A 14 -40.02 23.20 4.78
C PHE A 14 -39.47 21.77 4.77
N LYS A 15 -39.45 21.16 3.60
CA LYS A 15 -38.63 19.98 3.32
C LYS A 15 -37.18 20.37 3.59
N ARG A 16 -36.67 20.05 4.77
CA ARG A 16 -35.24 19.96 5.03
C ARG A 16 -34.73 18.74 4.26
N THR A 17 -34.23 18.97 3.05
CA THR A 17 -33.37 18.02 2.37
C THR A 17 -32.07 17.94 3.17
N LEU A 18 -32.00 16.95 4.05
CA LEU A 18 -30.74 16.53 4.65
C LEU A 18 -29.91 15.93 3.54
N PHE A 19 -28.98 16.70 3.01
CA PHE A 19 -27.89 16.17 2.23
C PHE A 19 -27.00 15.36 3.17
N THR A 20 -27.27 14.07 3.28
CA THR A 20 -26.31 13.13 3.85
C THR A 20 -25.18 12.96 2.84
N HIS A 21 -24.10 13.72 3.05
CA HIS A 21 -22.82 13.48 2.38
C HIS A 21 -22.22 12.21 3.00
N ASN A 22 -22.64 11.06 2.53
CA ASN A 22 -21.95 9.80 2.74
C ASN A 22 -22.26 8.86 1.58
N SER A 23 -21.95 9.31 0.36
CA SER A 23 -21.73 8.39 -0.74
C SER A 23 -20.32 7.85 -0.55
N ILE A 24 -20.18 6.76 0.20
CA ILE A 24 -19.03 5.88 0.05
C ILE A 24 -19.16 5.33 -1.36
N LEU A 25 -18.48 5.97 -2.32
CA LEU A 25 -18.28 5.41 -3.65
C LEU A 25 -17.46 4.13 -3.43
N THR A 26 -18.11 2.99 -3.37
CA THR A 26 -17.45 1.71 -3.52
C THR A 26 -16.96 1.67 -4.97
N LEU A 27 -15.64 1.85 -5.15
CA LEU A 27 -15.01 1.65 -6.44
C LEU A 27 -15.39 0.26 -6.96
N ASP A 28 -15.72 0.15 -8.24
CA ASP A 28 -15.92 -1.18 -8.80
C ASP A 28 -14.59 -1.94 -8.86
N ASN A 29 -14.66 -3.26 -8.99
CA ASN A 29 -13.46 -4.10 -9.00
C ASN A 29 -12.50 -3.71 -10.14
N ASN A 30 -13.01 -3.24 -11.28
CA ASN A 30 -12.20 -2.82 -12.42
C ASN A 30 -11.48 -1.49 -12.14
N GLU A 31 -12.12 -0.57 -11.45
CA GLU A 31 -11.52 0.70 -11.07
C GLU A 31 -10.43 0.49 -10.01
N THR A 32 -10.68 -0.36 -9.00
CA THR A 32 -9.69 -0.75 -8.00
C THR A 32 -8.47 -1.38 -8.66
N LEU A 33 -8.66 -2.31 -9.60
CA LEU A 33 -7.58 -2.95 -10.33
C LEU A 33 -6.73 -1.95 -11.12
N ARG A 34 -7.36 -1.01 -11.85
CA ARG A 34 -6.64 0.04 -12.59
C ARG A 34 -5.80 0.94 -11.68
N ILE A 35 -6.32 1.26 -10.50
CA ILE A 35 -5.60 2.04 -9.49
C ILE A 35 -4.39 1.26 -8.99
N ASP A 36 -4.57 0.00 -8.64
CA ASP A 36 -3.48 -0.87 -8.17
C ASP A 36 -2.40 -1.04 -9.24
N GLU A 37 -2.77 -1.30 -10.49
CA GLU A 37 -1.82 -1.37 -11.59
C GLU A 37 -1.05 -0.06 -11.77
N SER A 38 -1.72 1.10 -11.64
CA SER A 38 -1.06 2.39 -11.78
C SER A 38 0.04 2.61 -10.74
N PHE A 39 -0.20 2.23 -9.48
CA PHE A 39 0.79 2.32 -8.42
C PHE A 39 1.86 1.23 -8.53
N MET A 40 1.51 0.02 -8.97
CA MET A 40 2.49 -1.03 -9.23
C MET A 40 3.46 -0.65 -10.34
N ARG A 41 3.00 0.04 -11.41
CA ARG A 41 3.91 0.60 -12.43
C ARG A 41 4.89 1.63 -11.84
N MET A 42 4.51 2.35 -10.79
CA MET A 42 5.46 3.24 -10.10
C MET A 42 6.47 2.44 -9.27
N ALA A 43 6.06 1.34 -8.65
CA ALA A 43 6.99 0.42 -7.98
C ALA A 43 7.95 -0.25 -8.98
N LEU A 44 7.47 -0.66 -10.16
CA LEU A 44 8.31 -1.19 -11.24
C LEU A 44 9.39 -0.20 -11.68
N LYS A 45 9.07 1.09 -11.81
CA LYS A 45 10.08 2.12 -12.12
C LYS A 45 11.17 2.24 -11.05
N GLU A 46 10.83 2.00 -9.79
CA GLU A 46 11.85 1.93 -8.74
C GLU A 46 12.68 0.64 -8.85
N ALA A 47 12.06 -0.49 -9.20
CA ALA A 47 12.78 -1.75 -9.47
C ALA A 47 13.77 -1.61 -10.64
N GLU A 48 13.39 -0.92 -11.72
CA GLU A 48 14.28 -0.62 -12.85
C GLU A 48 15.51 0.18 -12.40
N LYS A 49 15.34 1.17 -11.51
CA LYS A 49 16.47 1.93 -10.93
C LYS A 49 17.41 1.04 -10.12
N ALA A 50 16.84 0.14 -9.29
CA ALA A 50 17.63 -0.83 -8.56
C ALA A 50 18.49 -1.68 -9.53
N GLY A 51 17.88 -2.27 -10.55
CA GLY A 51 18.56 -3.09 -11.54
C GLY A 51 19.67 -2.34 -12.28
N ALA A 52 19.42 -1.08 -12.68
CA ALA A 52 20.40 -0.22 -13.32
C ALA A 52 21.63 0.07 -12.44
N ASN A 53 21.46 0.06 -11.12
CA ASN A 53 22.53 0.24 -10.14
C ASN A 53 23.17 -1.07 -9.65
N GLY A 54 22.83 -2.22 -10.28
CA GLY A 54 23.37 -3.53 -9.91
C GLY A 54 22.72 -4.18 -8.69
N GLU A 55 21.69 -3.55 -8.13
CA GLU A 55 20.88 -4.06 -7.04
C GLU A 55 19.83 -5.07 -7.53
N ILE A 56 19.36 -5.94 -6.66
CA ILE A 56 18.21 -6.79 -6.98
C ILE A 56 17.02 -5.88 -7.33
N PRO A 57 16.36 -6.05 -8.50
CA PRO A 57 15.37 -5.13 -9.03
C PRO A 57 14.02 -5.26 -8.30
N ILE A 58 14.00 -4.83 -7.06
CA ILE A 58 12.79 -4.71 -6.23
C ILE A 58 12.52 -3.25 -5.95
N GLY A 59 11.31 -2.83 -6.25
CA GLY A 59 10.85 -1.46 -6.02
C GLY A 59 9.56 -1.44 -5.19
N ALA A 60 9.41 -0.40 -4.39
CA ALA A 60 8.25 -0.20 -3.53
C ALA A 60 7.79 1.25 -3.52
N VAL A 61 6.48 1.45 -3.39
CA VAL A 61 5.88 2.77 -3.14
C VAL A 61 4.87 2.67 -2.01
N VAL A 62 4.82 3.69 -1.14
CA VAL A 62 3.76 3.83 -0.14
C VAL A 62 2.80 4.92 -0.59
N VAL A 63 1.53 4.58 -0.61
CA VAL A 63 0.42 5.47 -0.99
C VAL A 63 -0.42 5.77 0.24
N CYS A 64 -0.67 7.03 0.52
CA CYS A 64 -1.56 7.49 1.58
C CYS A 64 -2.64 8.39 0.97
N LYS A 65 -3.91 8.06 1.21
CA LYS A 65 -5.06 8.83 0.68
C LYS A 65 -4.95 9.14 -0.82
N GLY A 66 -4.59 8.12 -1.61
CA GLY A 66 -4.45 8.22 -3.07
C GLY A 66 -3.20 8.95 -3.58
N ARG A 67 -2.28 9.34 -2.71
CA ARG A 67 -1.03 10.04 -3.06
C ARG A 67 0.19 9.23 -2.66
N ILE A 68 1.16 9.12 -3.55
CA ILE A 68 2.45 8.49 -3.23
C ILE A 68 3.19 9.41 -2.27
N ILE A 69 3.53 8.89 -1.09
CA ILE A 69 4.28 9.59 -0.05
C ILE A 69 5.72 9.09 0.10
N SER A 70 6.03 7.89 -0.40
CA SER A 70 7.41 7.42 -0.50
C SER A 70 7.60 6.54 -1.72
N ARG A 71 8.83 6.52 -2.24
CA ARG A 71 9.32 5.66 -3.31
C ARG A 71 10.66 5.11 -2.88
N ALA A 72 10.89 3.83 -3.06
CA ALA A 72 12.14 3.20 -2.67
C ALA A 72 12.43 1.98 -3.54
N HIS A 73 13.68 1.58 -3.54
CA HIS A 73 14.15 0.38 -4.18
C HIS A 73 15.23 -0.29 -3.32
N ASN A 74 15.59 -1.51 -3.67
CA ASN A 74 16.63 -2.23 -2.97
C ASN A 74 17.96 -1.46 -3.01
N LEU A 75 18.67 -1.39 -1.88
CA LEU A 75 19.93 -0.71 -1.70
C LEU A 75 20.93 -1.56 -0.89
N THR A 76 20.78 -2.88 -0.87
CA THR A 76 21.57 -3.77 -0.02
C THR A 76 23.06 -3.74 -0.36
N GLU A 77 23.40 -3.68 -1.64
CA GLU A 77 24.80 -3.59 -2.09
C GLU A 77 25.36 -2.17 -1.86
N THR A 78 24.59 -1.15 -2.26
CA THR A 78 25.01 0.26 -2.16
C THR A 78 25.27 0.70 -0.72
N LEU A 79 24.42 0.28 0.23
CA LEU A 79 24.53 0.64 1.63
C LEU A 79 25.33 -0.37 2.46
N HIS A 80 25.73 -1.50 1.87
CA HIS A 80 26.33 -2.63 2.60
C HIS A 80 25.47 -3.07 3.79
N ASP A 81 24.14 -3.04 3.62
CA ASP A 81 23.16 -3.33 4.65
C ASP A 81 22.16 -4.38 4.16
N VAL A 82 22.20 -5.56 4.74
CA VAL A 82 21.31 -6.68 4.40
C VAL A 82 19.83 -6.38 4.68
N THR A 83 19.52 -5.34 5.43
CA THR A 83 18.16 -4.91 5.74
C THR A 83 17.63 -3.80 4.82
N ALA A 84 18.47 -3.25 3.94
CA ALA A 84 18.12 -2.14 3.05
C ALA A 84 17.23 -2.57 1.86
N HIS A 85 16.22 -3.41 2.14
CA HIS A 85 15.21 -3.81 1.18
C HIS A 85 14.30 -2.64 0.79
N ALA A 86 13.69 -2.70 -0.39
CA ALA A 86 12.80 -1.67 -0.92
C ALA A 86 11.69 -1.31 0.08
N GLU A 87 11.08 -2.32 0.72
CA GLU A 87 10.00 -2.14 1.70
C GLU A 87 10.48 -1.40 2.95
N MET A 88 11.68 -1.77 3.46
CA MET A 88 12.27 -1.13 4.64
C MET A 88 12.54 0.36 4.38
N GLN A 89 13.13 0.68 3.23
CA GLN A 89 13.36 2.04 2.78
C GLN A 89 12.04 2.81 2.62
N ALA A 90 11.03 2.18 2.00
CA ALA A 90 9.71 2.78 1.78
C ALA A 90 8.98 3.08 3.09
N ILE A 91 8.98 2.14 4.05
CA ILE A 91 8.37 2.32 5.39
C ILE A 91 9.04 3.48 6.13
N THR A 92 10.38 3.49 6.17
CA THR A 92 11.15 4.53 6.87
C THR A 92 10.88 5.90 6.29
N ALA A 93 10.90 6.04 4.96
CA ALA A 93 10.63 7.31 4.28
C ALA A 93 9.17 7.77 4.49
N ALA A 94 8.20 6.85 4.43
CA ALA A 94 6.79 7.16 4.68
C ALA A 94 6.54 7.61 6.12
N ALA A 95 7.11 6.90 7.10
CA ALA A 95 7.00 7.25 8.51
C ALA A 95 7.59 8.65 8.79
N ASN A 96 8.74 8.95 8.20
CA ASN A 96 9.35 10.28 8.28
C ASN A 96 8.48 11.37 7.65
N MET A 97 7.92 11.12 6.46
CA MET A 97 7.03 12.07 5.76
C MET A 97 5.76 12.37 6.55
N LEU A 98 5.21 11.38 7.26
CA LEU A 98 4.00 11.53 8.08
C LEU A 98 4.29 12.04 9.49
N GLY A 99 5.56 12.09 9.91
CA GLY A 99 5.95 12.44 11.28
C GLY A 99 5.47 11.42 12.32
N GLY A 100 5.27 10.15 11.93
CA GLY A 100 4.73 9.12 12.82
C GLY A 100 5.12 7.71 12.39
N LYS A 101 5.21 6.79 13.35
CA LYS A 101 5.65 5.40 13.13
C LYS A 101 4.59 4.46 12.56
N TYR A 102 3.31 4.84 12.61
CA TYR A 102 2.20 4.02 12.14
C TYR A 102 1.68 4.51 10.78
N LEU A 103 1.48 3.59 9.86
CA LEU A 103 1.06 3.84 8.48
C LEU A 103 -0.41 3.44 8.26
N THR A 104 -1.28 3.75 9.23
CA THR A 104 -2.66 3.24 9.32
C THR A 104 -3.60 3.67 8.19
N ASP A 105 -3.24 4.70 7.42
CA ASP A 105 -4.03 5.19 6.26
C ASP A 105 -3.31 4.90 4.92
N CYS A 106 -2.33 3.99 4.92
CA CYS A 106 -1.45 3.78 3.77
C CYS A 106 -1.64 2.40 3.13
N THR A 107 -1.22 2.29 1.88
CA THR A 107 -1.06 1.03 1.15
C THR A 107 0.38 0.93 0.67
N LEU A 108 1.03 -0.20 0.89
CA LEU A 108 2.30 -0.52 0.25
C LEU A 108 2.02 -1.24 -1.08
N TYR A 109 2.72 -0.84 -2.13
CA TYR A 109 2.87 -1.57 -3.38
C TYR A 109 4.32 -1.95 -3.55
N VAL A 110 4.60 -3.22 -3.80
CA VAL A 110 5.95 -3.76 -3.97
C VAL A 110 5.97 -4.77 -5.11
N THR A 111 7.03 -4.78 -5.91
CA THR A 111 7.10 -5.61 -7.12
C THR A 111 7.19 -7.11 -6.83
N VAL A 112 7.75 -7.51 -5.69
CA VAL A 112 7.91 -8.90 -5.28
C VAL A 112 7.32 -9.08 -3.89
N GLU A 113 6.77 -10.26 -3.61
CA GLU A 113 6.27 -10.65 -2.30
C GLU A 113 7.28 -10.33 -1.19
N PRO A 114 6.90 -9.60 -0.13
CA PRO A 114 7.79 -9.27 0.97
C PRO A 114 8.39 -10.53 1.64
N CYS A 115 9.65 -10.46 2.00
CA CYS A 115 10.26 -11.49 2.82
C CYS A 115 9.77 -11.40 4.30
N VAL A 116 10.12 -12.39 5.12
CA VAL A 116 9.69 -12.44 6.54
C VAL A 116 10.11 -11.20 7.33
N MET A 117 11.31 -10.66 7.10
CA MET A 117 11.80 -9.44 7.74
C MET A 117 10.91 -8.24 7.40
N CYS A 118 10.65 -8.03 6.12
CA CYS A 118 9.82 -6.92 5.66
C CYS A 118 8.35 -7.06 6.10
N ALA A 119 7.81 -8.28 6.07
CA ALA A 119 6.46 -8.56 6.56
C ALA A 119 6.33 -8.23 8.06
N GLY A 120 7.34 -8.56 8.87
CA GLY A 120 7.40 -8.18 10.27
C GLY A 120 7.39 -6.66 10.46
N ALA A 121 8.20 -5.93 9.69
CA ALA A 121 8.22 -4.47 9.73
C ALA A 121 6.88 -3.85 9.30
N LEU A 122 6.25 -4.40 8.25
CA LEU A 122 4.92 -4.00 7.80
C LEU A 122 3.87 -4.24 8.88
N GLY A 123 3.95 -5.38 9.58
CA GLY A 123 3.07 -5.69 10.72
C GLY A 123 3.20 -4.66 11.85
N TRP A 124 4.43 -4.30 12.23
CA TRP A 124 4.70 -3.29 13.25
C TRP A 124 4.28 -1.87 12.82
N SER A 125 4.37 -1.54 11.53
CA SER A 125 3.88 -0.26 11.00
C SER A 125 2.36 -0.15 10.98
N GLN A 126 1.64 -1.25 11.23
CA GLN A 126 0.16 -1.35 11.20
C GLN A 126 -0.43 -0.91 9.85
N ILE A 127 0.29 -1.13 8.75
CA ILE A 127 -0.20 -0.78 7.42
C ILE A 127 -1.44 -1.63 7.08
N PRO A 128 -2.57 -1.03 6.67
CA PRO A 128 -3.82 -1.77 6.49
C PRO A 128 -3.88 -2.58 5.19
N ARG A 129 -3.01 -2.27 4.20
CA ARG A 129 -3.03 -2.97 2.92
C ARG A 129 -1.63 -3.12 2.33
N VAL A 130 -1.32 -4.34 1.87
CA VAL A 130 -0.11 -4.68 1.13
C VAL A 130 -0.51 -5.27 -0.22
N VAL A 131 0.06 -4.72 -1.29
CA VAL A 131 -0.16 -5.16 -2.67
C VAL A 131 1.18 -5.56 -3.26
N PHE A 132 1.30 -6.78 -3.77
CA PHE A 132 2.52 -7.19 -4.45
C PHE A 132 2.27 -7.79 -5.83
N GLY A 133 3.30 -7.71 -6.68
CA GLY A 133 3.28 -8.26 -8.03
C GLY A 133 3.57 -9.74 -8.05
N ALA A 134 4.84 -10.11 -8.18
CA ALA A 134 5.28 -11.50 -8.27
C ALA A 134 5.38 -12.17 -6.89
N SER A 135 4.95 -13.41 -6.80
CA SER A 135 5.16 -14.25 -5.60
C SER A 135 6.63 -14.67 -5.48
N ASP A 136 7.11 -14.83 -4.25
CA ASP A 136 8.44 -15.38 -3.94
C ASP A 136 8.31 -16.74 -3.24
N GLU A 137 8.36 -17.80 -4.02
CA GLU A 137 8.27 -19.18 -3.51
C GLU A 137 9.40 -19.57 -2.56
N LYS A 138 10.55 -18.84 -2.60
CA LYS A 138 11.75 -19.17 -1.83
C LYS A 138 11.83 -18.43 -0.50
N ARG A 139 11.40 -17.18 -0.43
CA ARG A 139 11.61 -16.31 0.72
C ARG A 139 10.34 -15.54 1.12
N GLY A 140 9.24 -15.66 0.36
CA GLY A 140 7.97 -14.96 0.62
C GLY A 140 7.38 -15.27 1.99
N PHE A 141 6.81 -14.25 2.62
CA PHE A 141 6.25 -14.36 3.97
C PHE A 141 5.04 -15.29 4.05
N LEU A 142 4.24 -15.39 2.98
CA LEU A 142 3.06 -16.25 2.98
C LEU A 142 3.40 -17.71 3.24
N ARG A 143 4.59 -18.15 2.84
CA ARG A 143 5.08 -19.51 3.07
C ARG A 143 5.64 -19.71 4.48
N TYR A 144 6.41 -18.77 5.00
CA TYR A 144 7.22 -18.98 6.19
C TYR A 144 6.69 -18.31 7.46
N ALA A 145 5.92 -17.24 7.30
CA ALA A 145 5.36 -16.45 8.38
C ALA A 145 4.03 -15.79 7.98
N PRO A 146 2.99 -16.57 7.62
CA PRO A 146 1.73 -16.03 7.08
C PRO A 146 1.02 -15.08 8.05
N ASN A 147 1.35 -15.12 9.32
CA ASN A 147 0.80 -14.26 10.37
C ASN A 147 1.74 -13.11 10.76
N ALA A 148 2.79 -12.79 9.96
CA ALA A 148 3.74 -11.72 10.30
C ALA A 148 3.13 -10.33 10.15
N LEU A 149 2.14 -10.16 9.30
CA LEU A 149 1.43 -8.89 9.13
C LEU A 149 0.47 -8.62 10.30
N HIS A 150 0.08 -7.36 10.46
CA HIS A 150 -0.94 -7.02 11.44
C HIS A 150 -2.27 -7.73 11.10
N PRO A 151 -3.05 -8.24 12.08
CA PRO A 151 -4.26 -9.04 11.83
C PRO A 151 -5.35 -8.35 10.97
N LYS A 152 -5.31 -7.03 10.89
CA LYS A 152 -6.24 -6.22 10.07
C LYS A 152 -5.67 -5.88 8.68
N THR A 153 -4.45 -6.29 8.38
CA THR A 153 -3.84 -6.02 7.07
C THR A 153 -4.45 -6.93 6.01
N THR A 154 -4.91 -6.33 4.93
CA THR A 154 -5.36 -7.06 3.73
C THR A 154 -4.19 -7.21 2.75
N VAL A 155 -4.15 -8.34 2.06
CA VAL A 155 -3.11 -8.65 1.06
C VAL A 155 -3.76 -8.84 -0.30
N THR A 156 -3.20 -8.19 -1.31
CA THR A 156 -3.55 -8.39 -2.72
C THR A 156 -2.29 -8.80 -3.48
N SER A 157 -2.33 -9.91 -4.20
CA SER A 157 -1.21 -10.44 -4.98
C SER A 157 -1.51 -10.44 -6.48
N GLY A 158 -0.48 -10.57 -7.31
CA GLY A 158 -0.62 -10.78 -8.74
C GLY A 158 -0.86 -9.51 -9.56
N ILE A 159 -0.67 -8.32 -8.99
CA ILE A 159 -0.82 -7.06 -9.73
C ILE A 159 0.40 -6.84 -10.63
N LEU A 160 0.20 -6.90 -11.95
CA LEU A 160 1.28 -6.88 -12.95
C LEU A 160 2.34 -7.97 -12.68
N GLU A 161 1.87 -9.17 -12.34
CA GLU A 161 2.74 -10.27 -11.91
C GLU A 161 3.81 -10.61 -12.94
N GLU A 162 3.44 -10.69 -14.22
CA GLU A 162 4.37 -11.08 -15.28
C GLU A 162 5.46 -10.03 -15.51
N GLU A 163 5.13 -8.74 -15.46
CA GLU A 163 6.10 -7.66 -15.57
C GLU A 163 7.08 -7.69 -14.38
N CYS A 164 6.55 -7.89 -13.17
CA CYS A 164 7.35 -7.97 -11.96
C CYS A 164 8.25 -9.21 -11.95
N ARG A 165 7.77 -10.34 -12.46
CA ARG A 165 8.55 -11.58 -12.60
C ARG A 165 9.65 -11.43 -13.64
N THR A 166 9.34 -10.84 -14.78
CA THR A 166 10.25 -10.68 -15.91
C THR A 166 11.48 -9.86 -15.51
N ILE A 167 11.32 -8.71 -14.86
CA ILE A 167 12.45 -7.87 -14.45
C ILE A 167 13.42 -8.62 -13.52
N MET A 168 12.88 -9.45 -12.61
CA MET A 168 13.68 -10.31 -11.73
C MET A 168 14.44 -11.38 -12.51
N GLN A 169 13.78 -12.05 -13.45
CA GLN A 169 14.38 -13.12 -14.25
C GLN A 169 15.50 -12.60 -15.15
N GLU A 170 15.30 -11.46 -15.80
CA GLU A 170 16.30 -10.83 -16.67
C GLU A 170 17.55 -10.44 -15.90
N PHE A 171 17.39 -9.85 -14.71
CA PHE A 171 18.51 -9.52 -13.85
C PHE A 171 19.38 -10.74 -13.49
N PHE A 172 18.77 -11.86 -13.10
CA PHE A 172 19.52 -13.06 -12.74
C PHE A 172 20.07 -13.84 -13.95
N LYS A 173 19.46 -13.71 -15.14
CA LYS A 173 20.05 -14.24 -16.38
C LYS A 173 21.35 -13.55 -16.73
N GLY A 174 21.43 -12.23 -16.53
CA GLY A 174 22.64 -11.45 -16.79
C GLY A 174 23.80 -11.69 -15.81
N LYS A 175 23.53 -12.36 -14.66
CA LYS A 175 24.56 -12.67 -13.63
C LYS A 175 25.05 -14.12 -13.65
N ARG A 176 24.58 -14.96 -14.58
CA ARG A 176 25.06 -16.33 -14.81
C ARG A 176 25.99 -16.35 -15.99
#